data_b396050b350917ef0eae46b694cb2bf0
#
_entry.id   b396050b350917ef0eae46b694cb2bf0
#
_cell.length_a   1.000
_cell.length_b   1.000
_cell.length_c   1.000
_cell.angle_alpha   90.00
_cell.angle_beta   90.00
_cell.angle_gamma   90.00
#
_symmetry.space_group_name_H-M   'P 1'
#
loop_
_entity.id
_entity.type
_entity.pdbx_description
1 polymer ?
#
loop_
_entity_poly.entity_id
_entity_poly.type
_entity_poly.pdbx_seq_one_letter_code
_entity_poly.pdbx_strand_id
1 'polypeptide(L)'
;MLSSAFDRRKFLIAASTVLGTAPLITARADSPTILLRTGKQDLYRIRMEVEMKGSVNVPGNPLVPGNPLVSGDKVLKLPIDSRASFEYEERLHLPAITKARKPKGSVTKPVNDERRHLAAERYYHRATADSTLNEKPHSVQLRDSVRDTIVRHDLRPEQIYGVEDFFQRDELELLHAPVSSLAIDQLLPESPIRLGSKYTISADSMASVLNLTAVMACEVKAEIVSVSDEDVKIQLRGTVDGAIDGVPTIIRTIGKLTFDRKLASCTWLAMAVHETREIGRAEPGFDVTATINMLRKPLKATIALPAVARKIDLGEPASTNRNYVSLTSEKLGFHVLMSRQWRMMRDQSKAVMMRMVDNDRSIGQCDIQPITQLVDDQPWSLTAFESNIQVLLGEQFVEMVESDERVTASGTKILRAVANGSAEGVPIRWVMMHLSDESGKQLVATFTMEGNNIDAFGSSDMQFAGSIRFE
;
A
#
# COMPACT_ATOMS: atom_id res chain seq x y z
N MET A 1 -17.03 -28.19 16.13
CA MET A 1 -15.97 -28.97 16.78
C MET A 1 -15.21 -29.74 15.73
N LEU A 2 -14.08 -29.25 15.28
CA LEU A 2 -12.93 -30.01 14.72
C LEU A 2 -11.82 -28.97 14.53
N SER A 3 -11.08 -28.74 15.64
CA SER A 3 -9.81 -28.05 15.68
C SER A 3 -8.78 -28.96 15.01
N SER A 4 -8.29 -28.62 13.82
CA SER A 4 -7.02 -29.12 13.34
C SER A 4 -5.98 -28.01 13.48
N ALA A 5 -5.32 -28.01 14.63
CA ALA A 5 -4.09 -27.25 14.83
C ALA A 5 -3.09 -27.65 13.73
N PHE A 6 -2.79 -26.73 12.83
CA PHE A 6 -1.77 -26.92 11.80
C PHE A 6 -0.41 -26.84 12.49
N ASP A 7 0.17 -27.99 12.75
CA ASP A 7 1.42 -28.15 13.49
C ASP A 7 2.59 -27.56 12.66
N ARG A 8 3.21 -26.49 13.16
CA ARG A 8 4.39 -25.82 12.56
C ARG A 8 5.54 -26.79 12.22
N ARG A 9 5.66 -27.89 12.98
CA ARG A 9 6.66 -28.94 12.71
C ARG A 9 6.34 -29.70 11.43
N LYS A 10 5.07 -29.88 11.08
CA LYS A 10 4.67 -30.61 9.86
C LYS A 10 4.92 -29.81 8.59
N PHE A 11 4.85 -28.48 8.62
CA PHE A 11 5.15 -27.66 7.45
C PHE A 11 6.66 -27.57 7.19
N LEU A 12 7.47 -27.41 8.23
CA LEU A 12 8.93 -27.50 8.14
C LEU A 12 9.38 -28.91 7.78
N ILE A 13 8.70 -29.95 8.27
CA ILE A 13 8.96 -31.37 7.94
C ILE A 13 8.46 -31.66 6.53
N ALA A 14 7.34 -31.10 6.05
CA ALA A 14 6.91 -31.27 4.66
C ALA A 14 7.84 -30.54 3.67
N ALA A 15 8.47 -29.44 4.08
CA ALA A 15 9.54 -28.80 3.31
C ALA A 15 10.87 -29.59 3.38
N SER A 16 11.13 -30.32 4.47
CA SER A 16 12.34 -31.12 4.66
C SER A 16 12.18 -32.58 4.25
N THR A 17 10.99 -33.21 4.28
CA THR A 17 10.79 -34.60 3.87
C THR A 17 10.76 -34.82 2.36
N VAL A 18 10.72 -33.78 1.54
CA VAL A 18 11.05 -33.91 0.11
C VAL A 18 12.57 -33.94 -0.13
N LEU A 19 13.40 -33.85 0.91
CA LEU A 19 14.82 -34.19 0.91
C LEU A 19 15.09 -35.68 1.09
N GLY A 20 14.05 -36.51 1.10
CA GLY A 20 14.16 -37.95 1.05
C GLY A 20 14.72 -38.41 -0.29
N THR A 21 16.01 -38.80 -0.31
CA THR A 21 16.67 -39.68 -1.28
C THR A 21 16.15 -39.55 -2.73
N ALA A 22 16.33 -38.38 -3.35
CA ALA A 22 16.44 -38.36 -4.80
C ALA A 22 17.67 -39.20 -5.16
N PRO A 23 17.58 -40.21 -6.04
CA PRO A 23 18.77 -40.85 -6.58
C PRO A 23 19.68 -39.75 -7.09
N LEU A 24 20.97 -39.83 -6.78
CA LEU A 24 22.01 -39.04 -7.44
C LEU A 24 21.92 -39.31 -8.94
N ILE A 25 21.03 -38.60 -9.62
CA ILE A 25 21.01 -38.54 -11.07
C ILE A 25 22.28 -37.77 -11.41
N THR A 26 23.31 -38.48 -11.74
CA THR A 26 24.51 -37.96 -12.37
C THR A 26 24.04 -37.08 -13.52
N ALA A 27 24.19 -35.76 -13.38
CA ALA A 27 23.84 -34.80 -14.42
C ALA A 27 24.61 -35.19 -15.69
N ARG A 28 23.93 -35.80 -16.65
CA ARG A 28 24.47 -36.01 -17.98
C ARG A 28 24.77 -34.65 -18.57
N ALA A 29 25.99 -34.46 -19.07
CA ALA A 29 26.48 -33.21 -19.64
C ALA A 29 25.71 -32.71 -20.87
N ASP A 30 24.76 -33.51 -21.37
CA ASP A 30 23.99 -33.23 -22.62
C ASP A 30 22.51 -32.92 -22.40
N SER A 31 22.08 -32.48 -21.21
CA SER A 31 20.70 -32.05 -21.04
C SER A 31 20.44 -30.77 -21.85
N PRO A 32 19.42 -30.76 -22.74
CA PRO A 32 19.15 -29.60 -23.58
C PRO A 32 18.89 -28.36 -22.72
N THR A 33 19.52 -27.27 -23.10
CA THR A 33 19.27 -25.96 -22.45
C THR A 33 17.92 -25.42 -22.91
N ILE A 34 17.14 -24.86 -21.99
CA ILE A 34 15.80 -24.33 -22.24
C ILE A 34 15.80 -22.85 -21.86
N LEU A 35 15.29 -22.00 -22.74
CA LEU A 35 15.03 -20.60 -22.45
C LEU A 35 13.58 -20.43 -22.04
N LEU A 36 13.33 -19.94 -20.82
CA LEU A 36 11.99 -19.64 -20.32
C LEU A 36 11.54 -18.27 -20.84
N ARG A 37 10.63 -18.26 -21.80
CA ARG A 37 10.03 -17.04 -22.34
C ARG A 37 8.55 -17.03 -22.00
N THR A 38 8.07 -15.90 -21.52
CA THR A 38 6.63 -15.67 -21.34
C THR A 38 5.92 -15.55 -22.68
N GLY A 39 4.72 -16.09 -22.73
CA GLY A 39 3.85 -16.01 -23.92
C GLY A 39 3.21 -14.63 -24.07
N LYS A 40 2.38 -14.48 -25.12
CA LYS A 40 1.59 -13.26 -25.37
C LYS A 40 0.26 -13.23 -24.60
N GLN A 41 0.07 -14.15 -23.68
CA GLN A 41 -1.14 -14.19 -22.86
C GLN A 41 -1.16 -12.97 -21.94
N ASP A 42 -2.26 -12.23 -21.95
CA ASP A 42 -2.45 -11.01 -21.18
C ASP A 42 -3.60 -11.09 -20.17
N LEU A 43 -4.47 -12.09 -20.27
CA LEU A 43 -5.66 -12.24 -19.43
C LEU A 43 -5.58 -13.49 -18.56
N TYR A 44 -5.73 -13.31 -17.25
CA TYR A 44 -5.62 -14.37 -16.26
C TYR A 44 -6.72 -14.31 -15.20
N ARG A 45 -7.00 -15.47 -14.58
CA ARG A 45 -7.68 -15.59 -13.30
C ARG A 45 -6.64 -15.88 -12.23
N ILE A 46 -6.61 -15.03 -11.22
CA ILE A 46 -5.72 -15.16 -10.07
C ILE A 46 -6.53 -15.62 -8.87
N ARG A 47 -6.00 -16.59 -8.12
CA ARG A 47 -6.40 -16.92 -6.76
C ARG A 47 -5.19 -16.81 -5.87
N MET A 48 -5.31 -16.07 -4.78
CA MET A 48 -4.23 -15.87 -3.82
C MET A 48 -4.78 -16.01 -2.40
N GLU A 49 -4.12 -16.85 -1.61
CA GLU A 49 -4.36 -17.00 -0.18
C GLU A 49 -3.12 -16.55 0.58
N VAL A 50 -3.33 -15.73 1.59
CA VAL A 50 -2.27 -15.19 2.45
C VAL A 50 -2.61 -15.50 3.90
N GLU A 51 -1.69 -16.13 4.61
CA GLU A 51 -1.75 -16.29 6.07
C GLU A 51 -0.56 -15.56 6.69
N MET A 52 -0.81 -14.70 7.67
CA MET A 52 0.22 -13.91 8.34
C MET A 52 0.11 -14.07 9.86
N LYS A 53 1.24 -14.25 10.54
CA LYS A 53 1.35 -14.35 11.99
C LYS A 53 2.59 -13.67 12.49
N GLY A 54 2.50 -13.06 13.67
CA GLY A 54 3.65 -12.43 14.32
C GLY A 54 3.24 -11.36 15.29
N SER A 55 3.93 -10.23 15.26
CA SER A 55 3.62 -9.07 16.09
C SER A 55 3.69 -7.76 15.29
N VAL A 56 2.79 -6.86 15.66
CA VAL A 56 2.85 -5.45 15.33
C VAL A 56 3.54 -4.73 16.49
N ASN A 57 4.55 -3.96 16.20
CA ASN A 57 5.36 -3.25 17.18
C ASN A 57 4.95 -1.78 17.20
N VAL A 58 4.54 -1.27 18.37
CA VAL A 58 4.14 0.13 18.53
C VAL A 58 4.91 0.78 19.68
N PRO A 59 5.11 2.11 19.68
CA PRO A 59 5.71 2.81 20.82
C PRO A 59 4.90 2.58 22.09
N GLY A 60 5.57 2.33 23.21
CA GLY A 60 4.93 2.06 24.50
C GLY A 60 4.21 3.27 25.12
N ASN A 61 4.49 4.47 24.63
CA ASN A 61 3.78 5.69 25.00
C ASN A 61 3.26 6.42 23.74
N PRO A 62 2.04 6.10 23.27
CA PRO A 62 1.47 6.72 22.08
C PRO A 62 1.04 8.19 22.27
N LEU A 63 1.19 8.75 23.50
CA LEU A 63 0.65 10.07 23.84
C LEU A 63 1.59 11.24 23.58
N VAL A 64 2.81 10.99 23.09
CA VAL A 64 3.75 12.06 22.72
C VAL A 64 3.86 12.13 21.19
N PRO A 65 3.05 12.96 20.52
CA PRO A 65 3.14 13.15 19.09
C PRO A 65 4.49 13.81 18.74
N GLY A 66 5.24 13.23 17.80
CA GLY A 66 6.40 13.88 17.22
C GLY A 66 7.74 13.66 17.92
N ASN A 67 7.79 12.96 19.04
CA ASN A 67 9.07 12.60 19.65
C ASN A 67 9.60 11.31 19.01
N PRO A 68 10.78 11.32 18.34
CA PRO A 68 11.43 10.08 17.97
C PRO A 68 11.62 9.27 19.26
N LEU A 69 11.47 7.95 19.19
CA LEU A 69 11.69 7.03 20.31
C LEU A 69 12.95 7.48 21.07
N VAL A 70 12.78 8.04 22.24
CA VAL A 70 13.89 8.32 23.13
C VAL A 70 14.49 6.96 23.48
N SER A 71 15.78 6.82 23.33
CA SER A 71 16.50 5.57 23.65
C SER A 71 16.10 5.08 25.03
N GLY A 72 15.26 4.03 25.08
CA GLY A 72 14.72 3.49 26.34
C GLY A 72 13.19 3.33 26.36
N ASP A 73 12.45 3.83 25.38
CA ASP A 73 11.01 3.64 25.32
C ASP A 73 10.65 2.17 25.08
N LYS A 74 9.75 1.66 25.91
CA LYS A 74 9.30 0.27 25.85
C LYS A 74 8.48 0.06 24.59
N VAL A 75 8.93 -0.82 23.70
CA VAL A 75 8.14 -1.26 22.54
C VAL A 75 7.07 -2.24 23.00
N LEU A 76 5.81 -1.98 22.65
CA LEU A 76 4.71 -2.93 22.84
C LEU A 76 4.60 -3.81 21.61
N LYS A 77 4.59 -5.13 21.84
CA LYS A 77 4.38 -6.15 20.81
C LYS A 77 2.96 -6.64 20.87
N LEU A 78 2.17 -6.31 19.86
CA LEU A 78 0.78 -6.72 19.76
C LEU A 78 0.71 -7.95 18.83
N PRO A 79 0.25 -9.13 19.34
CA PRO A 79 0.14 -10.31 18.50
C PRO A 79 -0.86 -10.09 17.36
N ILE A 80 -0.51 -10.55 16.17
CA ILE A 80 -1.36 -10.52 14.98
C ILE A 80 -1.48 -11.92 14.36
N ASP A 81 -2.69 -12.29 13.96
CA ASP A 81 -3.01 -13.44 13.12
C ASP A 81 -3.99 -12.96 12.04
N SER A 82 -3.64 -13.09 10.78
CA SER A 82 -4.45 -12.61 9.67
C SER A 82 -4.51 -13.64 8.54
N ARG A 83 -5.68 -13.73 7.90
CA ARG A 83 -5.90 -14.51 6.70
C ARG A 83 -6.61 -13.67 5.66
N ALA A 84 -6.03 -13.57 4.46
CA ALA A 84 -6.64 -12.88 3.35
C ALA A 84 -6.81 -13.81 2.16
N SER A 85 -7.89 -13.59 1.40
CA SER A 85 -8.26 -14.39 0.24
C SER A 85 -8.66 -13.48 -0.90
N PHE A 86 -8.02 -13.68 -2.05
CA PHE A 86 -8.24 -12.91 -3.26
C PHE A 86 -8.61 -13.82 -4.41
N GLU A 87 -9.60 -13.41 -5.19
CA GLU A 87 -9.93 -14.01 -6.48
C GLU A 87 -10.29 -12.89 -7.46
N TYR A 88 -9.50 -12.73 -8.52
CA TYR A 88 -9.71 -11.65 -9.49
C TYR A 88 -9.31 -12.05 -10.90
N GLU A 89 -9.92 -11.36 -11.87
CA GLU A 89 -9.44 -11.32 -13.25
C GLU A 89 -8.36 -10.25 -13.35
N GLU A 90 -7.31 -10.53 -14.09
CA GLU A 90 -6.21 -9.61 -14.34
C GLU A 90 -5.90 -9.57 -15.83
N ARG A 91 -6.01 -8.38 -16.41
CA ARG A 91 -5.53 -8.10 -17.77
C ARG A 91 -4.27 -7.28 -17.71
N LEU A 92 -3.19 -7.86 -18.21
CA LEU A 92 -1.86 -7.23 -18.22
C LEU A 92 -1.76 -6.25 -19.39
N HIS A 93 -1.25 -5.07 -19.12
CA HIS A 93 -0.92 -4.09 -20.15
C HIS A 93 0.57 -4.19 -20.46
N LEU A 94 0.87 -4.61 -21.68
CA LEU A 94 2.23 -4.61 -22.21
C LEU A 94 2.59 -3.15 -22.57
N PRO A 95 3.83 -2.71 -22.31
CA PRO A 95 4.28 -1.43 -22.81
C PRO A 95 4.12 -1.44 -24.34
N ALA A 96 3.40 -0.47 -24.88
CA ALA A 96 3.44 -0.23 -26.31
C ALA A 96 4.91 -0.06 -26.68
N ILE A 97 5.39 -0.82 -27.68
CA ILE A 97 6.76 -0.67 -28.21
C ILE A 97 6.83 0.70 -28.87
N THR A 98 6.88 1.73 -28.06
CA THR A 98 7.27 3.05 -28.52
C THR A 98 8.74 2.91 -28.89
N LYS A 99 9.06 3.10 -30.16
CA LYS A 99 10.43 3.30 -30.62
C LYS A 99 10.98 4.48 -29.83
N ALA A 100 11.51 4.20 -28.63
CA ALA A 100 12.04 5.22 -27.74
C ALA A 100 13.09 6.01 -28.52
N ARG A 101 12.85 7.29 -28.68
CA ARG A 101 13.81 8.24 -29.20
C ARG A 101 15.01 8.19 -28.25
N LYS A 102 16.08 7.48 -28.66
CA LYS A 102 17.31 7.30 -27.88
C LYS A 102 17.76 8.66 -27.37
N PRO A 103 17.88 8.89 -26.05
CA PRO A 103 18.63 10.04 -25.57
C PRO A 103 20.06 9.85 -26.05
N LYS A 104 20.59 10.82 -26.78
CA LYS A 104 22.01 10.85 -27.18
C LYS A 104 22.86 10.83 -25.90
N GLY A 105 23.59 9.72 -25.67
CA GLY A 105 24.58 9.61 -24.61
C GLY A 105 24.35 8.54 -23.55
N SER A 106 23.26 7.77 -23.55
CA SER A 106 23.05 6.67 -22.59
C SER A 106 23.68 5.37 -23.12
N VAL A 107 24.68 4.86 -22.39
CA VAL A 107 25.37 3.58 -22.68
C VAL A 107 24.57 2.36 -22.19
N THR A 108 23.48 2.56 -21.49
CA THR A 108 22.62 1.46 -21.03
C THR A 108 21.68 1.04 -22.16
N LYS A 109 21.84 -0.19 -22.64
CA LYS A 109 20.85 -0.83 -23.50
C LYS A 109 19.49 -0.78 -22.80
N PRO A 110 18.40 -0.34 -23.47
CA PRO A 110 17.08 -0.51 -22.91
C PRO A 110 16.88 -2.02 -22.73
N VAL A 111 16.73 -2.46 -21.48
CA VAL A 111 16.30 -3.83 -21.17
C VAL A 111 14.85 -3.90 -21.62
N ASN A 112 14.63 -4.43 -22.83
CA ASN A 112 13.31 -4.73 -23.33
C ASN A 112 12.85 -6.01 -22.62
N ASP A 113 12.53 -5.89 -21.34
CA ASP A 113 12.10 -7.02 -20.50
C ASP A 113 10.62 -7.26 -20.77
N GLU A 114 10.33 -8.16 -21.71
CA GLU A 114 8.96 -8.61 -22.03
C GLU A 114 8.21 -9.19 -20.83
N ARG A 115 8.91 -9.44 -19.71
CA ARG A 115 8.35 -9.94 -18.45
C ARG A 115 7.87 -8.83 -17.50
N ARG A 116 8.20 -7.58 -17.80
CA ARG A 116 7.86 -6.43 -16.97
C ARG A 116 6.53 -5.83 -17.44
N HIS A 117 5.47 -6.23 -16.76
CA HIS A 117 4.17 -5.62 -16.96
C HIS A 117 4.08 -4.32 -16.15
N LEU A 118 3.72 -3.22 -16.81
CA LEU A 118 3.74 -1.88 -16.20
C LEU A 118 2.39 -1.48 -15.63
N ALA A 119 1.31 -2.14 -16.04
CA ALA A 119 -0.02 -1.94 -15.49
C ALA A 119 -0.91 -3.14 -15.72
N ALA A 120 -2.03 -3.20 -14.99
CA ALA A 120 -3.11 -4.15 -15.21
C ALA A 120 -4.48 -3.54 -14.90
N GLU A 121 -5.50 -4.08 -15.55
CA GLU A 121 -6.89 -3.97 -15.10
C GLU A 121 -7.19 -5.19 -14.23
N ARG A 122 -7.80 -4.99 -13.06
CA ARG A 122 -8.27 -6.07 -12.20
C ARG A 122 -9.74 -5.92 -11.87
N TYR A 123 -10.46 -7.02 -11.87
CA TYR A 123 -11.81 -7.09 -11.27
C TYR A 123 -11.79 -8.13 -10.16
N TYR A 124 -12.03 -7.69 -8.93
CA TYR A 124 -12.03 -8.56 -7.76
C TYR A 124 -13.38 -9.20 -7.56
N HIS A 125 -13.48 -10.52 -7.82
CA HIS A 125 -14.65 -11.31 -7.47
C HIS A 125 -14.74 -11.55 -5.97
N ARG A 126 -13.59 -11.66 -5.32
CA ARG A 126 -13.41 -11.73 -3.87
C ARG A 126 -12.11 -11.05 -3.47
N ALA A 127 -12.19 -10.21 -2.46
CA ALA A 127 -11.05 -9.73 -1.68
C ALA A 127 -11.54 -9.54 -0.26
N THR A 128 -11.06 -10.37 0.65
CA THR A 128 -11.46 -10.40 2.07
C THR A 128 -10.25 -10.66 2.94
N ALA A 129 -10.24 -10.09 4.14
CA ALA A 129 -9.31 -10.46 5.19
C ALA A 129 -10.01 -10.55 6.52
N ASP A 130 -9.67 -11.59 7.28
CA ASP A 130 -10.02 -11.77 8.68
C ASP A 130 -8.74 -11.74 9.50
N SER A 131 -8.68 -10.84 10.46
CA SER A 131 -7.52 -10.65 11.32
C SER A 131 -7.90 -10.56 12.78
N THR A 132 -6.94 -10.89 13.64
CA THR A 132 -7.01 -10.64 15.07
C THR A 132 -5.75 -9.90 15.48
N LEU A 133 -5.91 -8.67 15.96
CA LEU A 133 -4.83 -7.85 16.50
C LEU A 133 -5.03 -7.66 18.00
N ASN A 134 -4.09 -8.14 18.80
CA ASN A 134 -4.18 -8.07 20.26
C ASN A 134 -5.55 -8.56 20.77
N GLU A 135 -5.97 -9.76 20.33
CA GLU A 135 -7.25 -10.41 20.66
C GLU A 135 -8.52 -9.74 20.10
N LYS A 136 -8.39 -8.59 19.44
CA LYS A 136 -9.52 -7.90 18.81
C LYS A 136 -9.70 -8.37 17.37
N PRO A 137 -10.86 -8.95 17.03
CA PRO A 137 -11.14 -9.35 15.65
C PRO A 137 -11.41 -8.12 14.78
N HIS A 138 -10.98 -8.20 13.54
CA HIS A 138 -11.24 -7.22 12.50
C HIS A 138 -11.40 -7.93 11.16
N SER A 139 -12.46 -7.64 10.43
CA SER A 139 -12.75 -8.23 9.12
C SER A 139 -12.96 -7.12 8.10
N VAL A 140 -12.34 -7.28 6.94
CA VAL A 140 -12.44 -6.35 5.82
C VAL A 140 -12.88 -7.10 4.58
N GLN A 141 -13.78 -6.48 3.82
CA GLN A 141 -14.21 -6.96 2.51
C GLN A 141 -14.26 -5.79 1.54
N LEU A 142 -13.79 -6.00 0.33
CA LEU A 142 -13.85 -5.00 -0.72
C LEU A 142 -15.30 -4.74 -1.14
N ARG A 143 -15.74 -3.47 -1.13
CA ARG A 143 -17.08 -3.04 -1.58
C ARG A 143 -17.26 -3.28 -3.09
N ASP A 144 -18.50 -3.49 -3.51
CA ASP A 144 -18.81 -3.75 -4.92
C ASP A 144 -18.41 -2.58 -5.85
N SER A 145 -18.55 -1.33 -5.38
CA SER A 145 -18.23 -0.11 -6.15
C SER A 145 -16.74 0.07 -6.47
N VAL A 146 -15.84 -0.65 -5.77
CA VAL A 146 -14.38 -0.54 -5.94
C VAL A 146 -13.74 -1.84 -6.42
N ARG A 147 -14.53 -2.83 -6.86
CA ARG A 147 -13.99 -4.11 -7.38
C ARG A 147 -13.29 -3.98 -8.72
N ASP A 148 -13.68 -3.00 -9.52
CA ASP A 148 -13.05 -2.69 -10.81
C ASP A 148 -11.92 -1.70 -10.58
N THR A 149 -10.68 -2.12 -10.86
CA THR A 149 -9.47 -1.39 -10.47
C THR A 149 -8.47 -1.33 -11.60
N ILE A 150 -7.64 -0.31 -11.55
CA ILE A 150 -6.42 -0.20 -12.34
C ILE A 150 -5.23 -0.26 -11.42
N VAL A 151 -4.25 -1.06 -11.80
CA VAL A 151 -2.99 -1.22 -11.08
C VAL A 151 -1.86 -0.65 -11.93
N ARG A 152 -1.05 0.23 -11.36
CA ARG A 152 0.13 0.82 -11.98
C ARG A 152 1.37 0.30 -11.28
N HIS A 153 2.26 -0.32 -12.05
CA HIS A 153 3.52 -0.91 -11.58
C HIS A 153 4.74 -0.26 -12.24
N ASP A 154 4.51 0.77 -13.06
CA ASP A 154 5.55 1.65 -13.62
C ASP A 154 6.11 2.64 -12.59
N LEU A 155 5.41 2.81 -11.48
CA LEU A 155 5.79 3.59 -10.30
C LEU A 155 6.03 2.67 -9.11
N ARG A 156 6.82 3.13 -8.14
CA ARG A 156 7.03 2.45 -6.86
C ARG A 156 6.65 3.36 -5.70
N PRO A 157 5.88 2.86 -4.74
CA PRO A 157 5.23 1.54 -4.70
C PRO A 157 4.15 1.37 -5.78
N GLU A 158 3.69 0.10 -5.99
CA GLU A 158 2.55 -0.20 -6.86
C GLU A 158 1.35 0.67 -6.49
N GLN A 159 0.73 1.31 -7.48
CA GLN A 159 -0.46 2.15 -7.27
C GLN A 159 -1.70 1.42 -7.75
N ILE A 160 -2.70 1.31 -6.88
CA ILE A 160 -4.01 0.74 -7.20
C ILE A 160 -5.06 1.85 -7.03
N TYR A 161 -5.99 1.99 -7.97
CA TYR A 161 -7.13 2.91 -7.83
C TYR A 161 -8.41 2.32 -8.43
N GLY A 162 -9.53 2.63 -7.80
CA GLY A 162 -10.87 2.24 -8.28
C GLY A 162 -11.21 2.99 -9.56
N VAL A 163 -11.95 2.33 -10.46
CA VAL A 163 -12.42 2.93 -11.71
C VAL A 163 -13.59 3.87 -11.46
N GLU A 164 -14.52 3.48 -10.60
CA GLU A 164 -15.78 4.18 -10.37
C GLU A 164 -15.79 4.95 -9.05
N ASP A 165 -15.15 4.42 -8.00
CA ASP A 165 -15.22 4.95 -6.64
C ASP A 165 -13.85 4.96 -5.95
N PHE A 166 -13.75 5.60 -4.79
CA PHE A 166 -12.53 5.68 -3.98
C PHE A 166 -12.51 4.59 -2.92
N PHE A 167 -11.34 4.02 -2.69
CA PHE A 167 -11.17 3.07 -1.59
C PHE A 167 -11.34 3.74 -0.23
N GLN A 168 -11.93 3.02 0.70
CA GLN A 168 -11.71 3.24 2.11
C GLN A 168 -10.30 2.83 2.50
N ARG A 169 -9.82 3.30 3.65
CA ARG A 169 -8.44 3.00 4.07
C ARG A 169 -8.18 1.51 4.21
N ASP A 170 -9.09 0.80 4.87
CA ASP A 170 -8.97 -0.64 5.11
C ASP A 170 -9.02 -1.46 3.81
N GLU A 171 -9.81 -1.00 2.83
CA GLU A 171 -9.85 -1.64 1.50
C GLU A 171 -8.52 -1.46 0.74
N LEU A 172 -7.91 -0.28 0.85
CA LEU A 172 -6.60 -0.03 0.25
C LEU A 172 -5.52 -0.89 0.91
N GLU A 173 -5.53 -1.00 2.24
CA GLU A 173 -4.60 -1.88 2.97
C GLU A 173 -4.83 -3.36 2.62
N LEU A 174 -6.10 -3.80 2.49
CA LEU A 174 -6.43 -5.16 2.03
C LEU A 174 -5.78 -5.47 0.68
N LEU A 175 -5.79 -4.52 -0.27
CA LEU A 175 -5.26 -4.74 -1.61
C LEU A 175 -3.73 -4.69 -1.70
N HIS A 176 -3.04 -4.24 -0.66
CA HIS A 176 -1.57 -4.28 -0.56
C HIS A 176 -1.08 -5.70 -0.22
N ALA A 177 -1.32 -6.64 -1.13
CA ALA A 177 -0.83 -8.01 -0.96
C ALA A 177 0.71 -8.05 -0.90
N PRO A 178 1.32 -8.96 -0.10
CA PRO A 178 2.76 -9.03 0.09
C PRO A 178 3.54 -9.48 -1.17
N VAL A 179 2.84 -9.92 -2.21
CA VAL A 179 3.42 -10.33 -3.50
C VAL A 179 2.55 -9.84 -4.64
N SER A 180 3.17 -9.16 -5.62
CA SER A 180 2.49 -8.68 -6.82
C SER A 180 2.39 -9.77 -7.90
N SER A 181 1.17 -10.11 -8.36
CA SER A 181 0.94 -11.05 -9.46
C SER A 181 1.52 -10.55 -10.80
N LEU A 182 1.64 -9.22 -10.99
CA LEU A 182 2.21 -8.63 -12.18
C LEU A 182 3.71 -8.90 -12.33
N ALA A 183 4.40 -9.13 -11.21
CA ALA A 183 5.85 -9.20 -11.18
C ALA A 183 6.41 -10.63 -11.11
N ILE A 184 5.57 -11.66 -10.95
CA ILE A 184 6.06 -13.05 -10.75
C ILE A 184 6.89 -13.58 -11.90
N ASP A 185 6.65 -13.13 -13.13
CA ASP A 185 7.44 -13.55 -14.30
C ASP A 185 8.86 -12.96 -14.29
N GLN A 186 9.12 -11.90 -13.50
CA GLN A 186 10.46 -11.34 -13.29
C GLN A 186 11.36 -12.24 -12.41
N LEU A 187 10.78 -13.24 -11.75
CA LEU A 187 11.55 -14.27 -11.04
C LEU A 187 12.21 -15.30 -11.96
N LEU A 188 11.86 -15.31 -13.26
CA LEU A 188 12.45 -16.24 -14.25
C LEU A 188 13.87 -15.85 -14.63
N PRO A 189 14.74 -16.82 -14.93
CA PRO A 189 16.10 -16.57 -15.40
C PRO A 189 16.10 -15.92 -16.79
N GLU A 190 17.08 -15.06 -17.07
CA GLU A 190 17.29 -14.42 -18.37
C GLU A 190 18.05 -15.30 -19.38
N SER A 191 18.87 -16.19 -18.85
CA SER A 191 19.70 -17.09 -19.65
C SER A 191 19.07 -18.48 -19.77
N PRO A 192 19.43 -19.24 -20.82
CA PRO A 192 19.03 -20.63 -20.94
C PRO A 192 19.43 -21.44 -19.71
N ILE A 193 18.54 -22.33 -19.30
CA ILE A 193 18.67 -23.14 -18.08
C ILE A 193 18.71 -24.63 -18.40
N ARG A 194 19.23 -25.37 -17.44
CA ARG A 194 19.13 -26.84 -17.32
C ARG A 194 18.81 -27.21 -15.88
N LEU A 195 18.49 -28.45 -15.63
CA LEU A 195 18.32 -28.95 -14.26
C LEU A 195 19.56 -28.63 -13.41
N GLY A 196 19.35 -28.12 -12.20
CA GLY A 196 20.41 -27.67 -11.28
C GLY A 196 21.03 -26.31 -11.60
N SER A 197 20.58 -25.60 -12.64
CA SER A 197 21.01 -24.22 -12.92
C SER A 197 20.67 -23.32 -11.75
N LYS A 198 21.64 -22.49 -11.33
CA LYS A 198 21.48 -21.49 -10.27
C LYS A 198 21.65 -20.09 -10.87
N TYR A 199 20.86 -19.16 -10.36
CA TYR A 199 20.95 -17.75 -10.76
C TYR A 199 20.57 -16.85 -9.59
N THR A 200 20.94 -15.57 -9.67
CA THR A 200 20.58 -14.56 -8.69
C THR A 200 19.41 -13.75 -9.25
N ILE A 201 18.40 -13.51 -8.42
CA ILE A 201 17.29 -12.63 -8.77
C ILE A 201 17.73 -11.19 -8.51
N SER A 202 17.43 -10.29 -9.43
CA SER A 202 17.85 -8.90 -9.32
C SER A 202 17.12 -8.16 -8.17
N ALA A 203 17.77 -7.13 -7.62
CA ALA A 203 17.16 -6.26 -6.63
C ALA A 203 15.87 -5.61 -7.16
N ASP A 204 15.87 -5.21 -8.43
CA ASP A 204 14.72 -4.60 -9.10
C ASP A 204 13.53 -5.57 -9.22
N SER A 205 13.79 -6.84 -9.59
CA SER A 205 12.77 -7.88 -9.63
C SER A 205 12.19 -8.17 -8.24
N MET A 206 13.03 -8.25 -7.22
CA MET A 206 12.54 -8.50 -5.85
C MET A 206 11.78 -7.30 -5.29
N ALA A 207 12.22 -6.06 -5.58
CA ALA A 207 11.46 -4.86 -5.24
C ALA A 207 10.07 -4.86 -5.88
N SER A 208 9.98 -5.25 -7.15
CA SER A 208 8.71 -5.36 -7.88
C SER A 208 7.81 -6.45 -7.31
N VAL A 209 8.36 -7.63 -7.04
CA VAL A 209 7.58 -8.78 -6.50
C VAL A 209 7.08 -8.52 -5.09
N LEU A 210 7.90 -7.91 -4.23
CA LEU A 210 7.59 -7.67 -2.81
C LEU A 210 7.02 -6.27 -2.52
N ASN A 211 6.73 -5.46 -3.55
CA ASN A 211 6.22 -4.10 -3.42
C ASN A 211 7.08 -3.19 -2.52
N LEU A 212 8.41 -3.35 -2.57
CA LEU A 212 9.32 -2.49 -1.83
C LEU A 212 9.51 -1.14 -2.53
N THR A 213 9.55 -0.05 -1.76
CA THR A 213 9.82 1.30 -2.30
C THR A 213 11.28 1.47 -2.67
N ALA A 214 12.19 0.84 -1.91
CA ALA A 214 13.62 0.83 -2.18
C ALA A 214 14.24 -0.51 -1.78
N VAL A 215 15.36 -0.87 -2.44
CA VAL A 215 16.20 -2.03 -2.07
C VAL A 215 17.64 -1.57 -1.98
N MET A 216 18.27 -1.80 -0.83
CA MET A 216 19.67 -1.51 -0.55
C MET A 216 20.56 -2.71 -0.84
N ALA A 217 20.11 -3.92 -0.48
CA ALA A 217 20.82 -5.16 -0.76
C ALA A 217 19.84 -6.30 -1.09
N CYS A 218 20.23 -7.18 -2.03
CA CYS A 218 19.43 -8.33 -2.43
C CYS A 218 20.34 -9.56 -2.59
N GLU A 219 20.13 -10.55 -1.76
CA GLU A 219 20.86 -11.82 -1.78
C GLU A 219 19.91 -13.00 -2.02
N VAL A 220 19.02 -12.88 -3.01
CA VAL A 220 18.06 -13.93 -3.36
C VAL A 220 18.60 -14.77 -4.51
N LYS A 221 18.76 -16.08 -4.25
CA LYS A 221 19.23 -17.08 -5.22
C LYS A 221 18.09 -18.02 -5.57
N ALA A 222 18.04 -18.40 -6.82
CA ALA A 222 17.10 -19.38 -7.35
C ALA A 222 17.83 -20.56 -7.98
N GLU A 223 17.18 -21.74 -7.94
CA GLU A 223 17.68 -23.00 -8.49
C GLU A 223 16.56 -23.71 -9.26
N ILE A 224 16.91 -24.26 -10.42
CA ILE A 224 16.02 -25.11 -11.21
C ILE A 224 16.03 -26.52 -10.61
N VAL A 225 14.93 -26.90 -9.96
CA VAL A 225 14.84 -28.16 -9.22
C VAL A 225 14.12 -29.27 -9.99
N SER A 226 13.40 -28.93 -11.07
CA SER A 226 12.76 -29.90 -11.95
C SER A 226 12.60 -29.31 -13.35
N VAL A 227 12.78 -30.13 -14.37
CA VAL A 227 12.52 -29.82 -15.77
C VAL A 227 11.83 -31.02 -16.40
N SER A 228 10.60 -30.80 -16.91
CA SER A 228 9.82 -31.78 -17.67
C SER A 228 9.39 -31.18 -19.02
N ASP A 229 8.69 -31.95 -19.83
CA ASP A 229 8.10 -31.44 -21.08
C ASP A 229 6.92 -30.49 -20.82
N GLU A 230 6.32 -30.56 -19.65
CA GLU A 230 5.15 -29.77 -19.27
C GLU A 230 5.52 -28.55 -18.46
N ASP A 231 6.43 -28.68 -17.49
CA ASP A 231 6.75 -27.63 -16.53
C ASP A 231 8.23 -27.55 -16.15
N VAL A 232 8.60 -26.37 -15.63
CA VAL A 232 9.86 -26.13 -14.94
C VAL A 232 9.55 -25.64 -13.53
N LYS A 233 10.15 -26.31 -12.52
CA LYS A 233 10.00 -25.93 -11.12
C LYS A 233 11.26 -25.23 -10.62
N ILE A 234 11.07 -24.09 -9.99
CA ILE A 234 12.12 -23.21 -9.49
C ILE A 234 11.95 -23.08 -7.98
N GLN A 235 13.03 -23.18 -7.25
CA GLN A 235 13.08 -22.86 -5.82
C GLN A 235 13.93 -21.60 -5.64
N LEU A 236 13.47 -20.67 -4.79
CA LEU A 236 14.21 -19.47 -4.44
C LEU A 236 14.32 -19.30 -2.93
N ARG A 237 15.40 -18.64 -2.50
CA ARG A 237 15.61 -18.26 -1.10
C ARG A 237 16.63 -17.14 -0.97
N GLY A 238 16.49 -16.34 0.06
CA GLY A 238 17.48 -15.31 0.36
C GLY A 238 16.91 -14.19 1.25
N THR A 239 17.64 -13.09 1.26
CA THR A 239 17.32 -11.91 2.06
C THR A 239 17.31 -10.68 1.15
N VAL A 240 16.37 -9.79 1.43
CA VAL A 240 16.29 -8.44 0.82
C VAL A 240 16.32 -7.44 1.96
N ASP A 241 17.23 -6.48 1.88
CA ASP A 241 17.30 -5.33 2.75
C ASP A 241 16.83 -4.10 1.97
N GLY A 242 15.82 -3.39 2.47
CA GLY A 242 15.16 -2.34 1.75
C GLY A 242 14.30 -1.46 2.63
N ALA A 243 13.31 -0.80 2.03
CA ALA A 243 12.37 0.04 2.73
C ALA A 243 10.96 -0.07 2.13
N ILE A 244 9.96 0.13 2.98
CA ILE A 244 8.56 0.35 2.60
C ILE A 244 8.16 1.72 3.14
N ASP A 245 7.74 2.62 2.25
CA ASP A 245 7.35 4.01 2.58
C ASP A 245 8.38 4.74 3.45
N GLY A 246 9.68 4.50 3.17
CA GLY A 246 10.80 5.12 3.89
C GLY A 246 11.20 4.40 5.18
N VAL A 247 10.44 3.39 5.63
CA VAL A 247 10.74 2.63 6.85
C VAL A 247 11.65 1.45 6.55
N PRO A 248 12.82 1.31 7.21
CA PRO A 248 13.74 0.20 7.01
C PRO A 248 13.06 -1.16 7.23
N THR A 249 13.28 -2.06 6.28
CA THR A 249 12.59 -3.36 6.24
C THR A 249 13.54 -4.45 5.77
N ILE A 250 13.65 -5.53 6.54
CA ILE A 250 14.42 -6.73 6.17
C ILE A 250 13.44 -7.87 5.89
N ILE A 251 13.56 -8.48 4.71
CA ILE A 251 12.72 -9.58 4.28
C ILE A 251 13.59 -10.82 4.05
N ARG A 252 13.30 -11.93 4.76
CA ARG A 252 13.82 -13.24 4.46
C ARG A 252 12.76 -14.05 3.74
N THR A 253 13.11 -14.67 2.62
CA THR A 253 12.14 -15.38 1.78
C THR A 253 12.60 -16.76 1.38
N ILE A 254 11.64 -17.69 1.28
CA ILE A 254 11.77 -19.00 0.65
C ILE A 254 10.54 -19.16 -0.24
N GLY A 255 10.74 -19.56 -1.50
CA GLY A 255 9.65 -19.74 -2.44
C GLY A 255 9.84 -20.88 -3.41
N LYS A 256 8.74 -21.31 -4.00
CA LYS A 256 8.67 -22.26 -5.12
C LYS A 256 7.78 -21.67 -6.19
N LEU A 257 8.22 -21.78 -7.44
CA LEU A 257 7.54 -21.25 -8.62
C LEU A 257 7.43 -22.36 -9.66
N THR A 258 6.29 -22.46 -10.32
CA THR A 258 6.09 -23.37 -11.47
C THR A 258 5.84 -22.55 -12.72
N PHE A 259 6.67 -22.80 -13.73
CA PHE A 259 6.50 -22.27 -15.08
C PHE A 259 5.93 -23.38 -15.97
N ASP A 260 4.73 -23.17 -16.53
CA ASP A 260 4.13 -24.07 -17.51
C ASP A 260 4.68 -23.75 -18.90
N ARG A 261 5.29 -24.75 -19.54
CA ARG A 261 5.96 -24.60 -20.82
C ARG A 261 5.01 -24.48 -22.00
N LYS A 262 3.81 -25.08 -21.91
CA LYS A 262 2.77 -25.02 -22.95
C LYS A 262 2.05 -23.66 -22.93
N LEU A 263 1.79 -23.16 -21.71
CA LEU A 263 1.17 -21.85 -21.52
C LEU A 263 2.18 -20.71 -21.59
N ALA A 264 3.48 -21.03 -21.52
CA ALA A 264 4.58 -20.07 -21.48
C ALA A 264 4.37 -19.00 -20.39
N SER A 265 4.04 -19.42 -19.18
CA SER A 265 3.61 -18.54 -18.07
C SER A 265 3.89 -19.18 -16.72
N CYS A 266 4.24 -18.36 -15.72
CA CYS A 266 4.20 -18.79 -14.32
C CYS A 266 2.76 -19.04 -13.91
N THR A 267 2.45 -20.26 -13.45
CA THR A 267 1.07 -20.67 -13.13
C THR A 267 0.85 -20.88 -11.65
N TRP A 268 1.90 -21.02 -10.87
CA TRP A 268 1.84 -21.26 -9.43
C TRP A 268 3.03 -20.66 -8.71
N LEU A 269 2.77 -20.06 -7.56
CA LEU A 269 3.76 -19.56 -6.61
C LEU A 269 3.35 -19.94 -5.19
N ALA A 270 4.26 -20.52 -4.42
CA ALA A 270 4.17 -20.60 -2.96
C ALA A 270 5.39 -19.91 -2.36
N MET A 271 5.17 -18.96 -1.45
CA MET A 271 6.25 -18.17 -0.84
C MET A 271 5.98 -18.00 0.65
N ALA A 272 7.02 -18.19 1.45
CA ALA A 272 7.06 -17.76 2.85
C ALA A 272 7.98 -16.54 2.95
N VAL A 273 7.48 -15.50 3.61
CA VAL A 273 8.15 -14.23 3.82
C VAL A 273 8.19 -13.95 5.32
N HIS A 274 9.38 -13.77 5.88
CA HIS A 274 9.55 -13.22 7.21
C HIS A 274 10.02 -11.78 7.09
N GLU A 275 9.16 -10.87 7.51
CA GLU A 275 9.39 -9.43 7.46
C GLU A 275 9.69 -8.90 8.85
N THR A 276 10.80 -8.16 8.97
CA THR A 276 11.12 -7.33 10.12
C THR A 276 11.20 -5.88 9.66
N ARG A 277 10.27 -5.05 10.12
CA ARG A 277 10.19 -3.62 9.82
C ARG A 277 10.34 -2.81 11.09
N GLU A 278 11.10 -1.74 11.04
CA GLU A 278 11.23 -0.80 12.15
C GLU A 278 9.92 -0.05 12.41
N ILE A 279 9.82 0.61 13.57
CA ILE A 279 8.68 1.50 13.86
C ILE A 279 8.93 2.82 13.14
N GLY A 280 8.02 3.17 12.24
CA GLY A 280 8.00 4.46 11.57
C GLY A 280 7.30 5.54 12.39
N ARG A 281 7.25 6.77 11.86
CA ARG A 281 6.58 7.92 12.50
C ARG A 281 5.06 7.81 12.49
N ALA A 282 4.51 7.12 11.50
CA ALA A 282 3.06 6.92 11.37
C ALA A 282 2.68 5.46 11.18
N GLU A 283 3.63 4.62 10.81
CA GLU A 283 3.41 3.20 10.57
C GLU A 283 3.99 2.39 11.73
N PRO A 284 3.31 1.33 12.17
CA PRO A 284 3.87 0.42 13.18
C PRO A 284 5.03 -0.39 12.58
N GLY A 285 5.90 -0.86 13.45
CA GLY A 285 6.87 -1.88 13.08
C GLY A 285 6.24 -3.26 12.99
N PHE A 286 6.91 -4.17 12.29
CA PHE A 286 6.46 -5.55 12.11
C PHE A 286 7.56 -6.56 12.45
N ASP A 287 7.15 -7.69 12.99
CA ASP A 287 7.93 -8.92 13.08
C ASP A 287 6.96 -10.07 12.76
N VAL A 288 6.76 -10.31 11.46
CA VAL A 288 5.70 -11.18 10.97
C VAL A 288 6.23 -12.22 9.97
N THR A 289 5.56 -13.36 9.92
CA THR A 289 5.75 -14.36 8.87
C THR A 289 4.47 -14.50 8.09
N ALA A 290 4.53 -14.27 6.78
CA ALA A 290 3.44 -14.49 5.85
C ALA A 290 3.72 -15.71 4.97
N THR A 291 2.67 -16.50 4.71
CA THR A 291 2.67 -17.59 3.73
C THR A 291 1.70 -17.21 2.63
N ILE A 292 2.18 -17.19 1.40
CA ILE A 292 1.44 -16.82 0.20
C ILE A 292 1.32 -18.04 -0.71
N ASN A 293 0.11 -18.36 -1.15
CA ASN A 293 -0.17 -19.34 -2.18
C ASN A 293 -0.92 -18.65 -3.32
N MET A 294 -0.38 -18.66 -4.53
CA MET A 294 -0.96 -18.04 -5.71
C MET A 294 -1.12 -19.06 -6.82
N LEU A 295 -2.31 -19.08 -7.42
CA LEU A 295 -2.61 -19.76 -8.68
C LEU A 295 -2.92 -18.72 -9.75
N ARG A 296 -2.33 -18.86 -10.92
CA ARG A 296 -2.53 -18.00 -12.09
C ARG A 296 -2.95 -18.88 -13.27
N LYS A 297 -4.18 -18.70 -13.76
CA LYS A 297 -4.73 -19.46 -14.88
C LYS A 297 -5.06 -18.54 -16.03
N PRO A 298 -4.58 -18.81 -17.26
CA PRO A 298 -4.99 -18.08 -18.44
C PRO A 298 -6.50 -18.16 -18.65
N LEU A 299 -7.10 -17.05 -19.07
CA LEU A 299 -8.51 -16.98 -19.51
C LEU A 299 -8.55 -16.73 -21.03
N LYS A 300 -9.56 -17.29 -21.68
CA LYS A 300 -9.83 -17.06 -23.12
C LYS A 300 -10.64 -15.80 -23.34
N ALA A 301 -11.45 -15.41 -22.38
CA ALA A 301 -12.29 -14.22 -22.40
C ALA A 301 -12.52 -13.71 -20.97
N THR A 302 -12.85 -12.43 -20.86
CA THR A 302 -13.23 -11.81 -19.58
C THR A 302 -14.61 -12.30 -19.13
N ILE A 303 -14.81 -12.31 -17.81
CA ILE A 303 -16.10 -12.60 -17.19
C ILE A 303 -16.73 -11.29 -16.69
N ALA A 304 -15.94 -10.45 -15.99
CA ALA A 304 -16.39 -9.21 -15.42
C ALA A 304 -15.61 -7.97 -15.90
N LEU A 305 -14.35 -8.12 -16.30
CA LEU A 305 -13.62 -7.03 -16.95
C LEU A 305 -14.27 -6.68 -18.31
N PRO A 306 -14.19 -5.40 -18.75
CA PRO A 306 -14.63 -5.00 -20.08
C PRO A 306 -14.00 -5.86 -21.18
N ALA A 307 -14.78 -6.17 -22.23
CA ALA A 307 -14.27 -6.96 -23.36
C ALA A 307 -13.08 -6.26 -24.06
N VAL A 308 -13.12 -4.93 -24.13
CA VAL A 308 -12.05 -4.09 -24.69
C VAL A 308 -11.20 -3.54 -23.54
N ALA A 309 -9.88 -3.70 -23.64
CA ALA A 309 -8.94 -3.15 -22.70
C ALA A 309 -9.04 -1.61 -22.63
N ARG A 310 -8.96 -1.06 -21.44
CA ARG A 310 -8.88 0.39 -21.25
C ARG A 310 -7.54 0.92 -21.70
N LYS A 311 -7.53 2.16 -22.14
CA LYS A 311 -6.28 2.88 -22.36
C LYS A 311 -5.75 3.35 -21.00
N ILE A 312 -4.54 2.91 -20.64
CA ILE A 312 -3.82 3.35 -19.47
C ILE A 312 -2.62 4.17 -19.93
N ASP A 313 -2.59 5.45 -19.55
CA ASP A 313 -1.47 6.32 -19.87
C ASP A 313 -0.32 6.03 -18.90
N LEU A 314 0.73 5.37 -19.42
CA LEU A 314 1.94 5.04 -18.68
C LEU A 314 2.94 6.21 -18.79
N GLY A 315 3.69 6.45 -17.72
CA GLY A 315 4.70 7.52 -17.66
C GLY A 315 4.19 8.85 -17.10
N GLU A 316 2.87 9.08 -17.10
CA GLU A 316 2.26 10.20 -16.38
C GLU A 316 1.73 9.71 -15.04
N PRO A 317 1.91 10.47 -13.94
CA PRO A 317 1.26 10.15 -12.67
C PRO A 317 -0.25 10.01 -12.89
N ALA A 318 -0.89 9.05 -12.21
CA ALA A 318 -2.35 9.07 -12.15
C ALA A 318 -2.80 10.45 -11.67
N SER A 319 -3.86 11.00 -12.29
CA SER A 319 -4.37 12.32 -11.89
C SER A 319 -4.56 12.34 -10.37
N THR A 320 -4.20 13.45 -9.73
CA THR A 320 -4.15 13.57 -8.26
C THR A 320 -5.44 13.11 -7.59
N ASN A 321 -6.59 13.40 -8.23
CA ASN A 321 -7.91 13.00 -7.75
C ASN A 321 -8.14 11.46 -7.77
N ARG A 322 -7.40 10.67 -8.54
CA ARG A 322 -7.48 9.20 -8.53
C ARG A 322 -6.76 8.55 -7.34
N ASN A 323 -5.85 9.29 -6.73
CA ASN A 323 -5.04 8.83 -5.59
C ASN A 323 -5.62 9.25 -4.24
N TYR A 324 -6.90 9.58 -4.19
CA TYR A 324 -7.56 9.85 -2.92
C TYR A 324 -8.00 8.57 -2.23
N VAL A 325 -8.16 8.68 -0.92
CA VAL A 325 -8.75 7.68 -0.04
C VAL A 325 -9.94 8.32 0.69
N SER A 326 -10.98 7.55 0.84
CA SER A 326 -12.16 7.91 1.62
C SER A 326 -11.87 7.70 3.10
N LEU A 327 -11.94 8.77 3.88
CA LEU A 327 -11.82 8.75 5.34
C LEU A 327 -13.18 9.10 5.93
N THR A 328 -13.70 8.21 6.79
CA THR A 328 -15.00 8.38 7.44
C THR A 328 -14.81 8.33 8.94
N SER A 329 -15.41 9.25 9.66
CA SER A 329 -15.58 9.20 11.11
C SER A 329 -17.05 8.98 11.44
N GLU A 330 -17.43 7.78 11.78
CA GLU A 330 -18.77 7.47 12.32
C GLU A 330 -19.03 8.18 13.66
N LYS A 331 -17.95 8.44 14.42
CA LYS A 331 -18.04 9.08 15.75
C LYS A 331 -18.44 10.55 15.66
N LEU A 332 -17.90 11.26 14.68
CA LEU A 332 -18.22 12.65 14.41
C LEU A 332 -19.17 12.82 13.22
N GLY A 333 -19.52 11.72 12.51
CA GLY A 333 -20.45 11.67 11.41
C GLY A 333 -20.03 12.58 10.26
N PHE A 334 -18.84 12.38 9.73
CA PHE A 334 -18.38 13.04 8.51
C PHE A 334 -17.61 12.07 7.61
N HIS A 335 -17.60 12.40 6.33
CA HIS A 335 -16.82 11.76 5.30
C HIS A 335 -15.98 12.79 4.56
N VAL A 336 -14.75 12.43 4.18
CA VAL A 336 -13.84 13.31 3.42
C VAL A 336 -12.94 12.50 2.48
N LEU A 337 -12.63 13.06 1.31
CA LEU A 337 -11.64 12.50 0.38
C LEU A 337 -10.31 13.22 0.55
N MET A 338 -9.27 12.46 0.93
CA MET A 338 -7.93 13.00 1.17
C MET A 338 -6.88 12.24 0.38
N SER A 339 -5.72 12.83 0.18
CA SER A 339 -4.58 12.10 -0.40
C SER A 339 -4.22 10.90 0.48
N ARG A 340 -3.65 9.86 -0.12
CA ARG A 340 -3.26 8.63 0.59
C ARG A 340 -2.18 8.83 1.65
N GLN A 341 -1.54 9.99 1.68
CA GLN A 341 -0.58 10.35 2.71
C GLN A 341 -1.26 10.64 4.07
N TRP A 342 -2.58 10.92 4.06
CA TRP A 342 -3.33 11.13 5.28
C TRP A 342 -3.70 9.81 5.95
N ARG A 343 -3.46 9.73 7.25
CA ARG A 343 -3.78 8.60 8.14
C ARG A 343 -4.67 9.07 9.26
N MET A 344 -5.76 8.35 9.53
CA MET A 344 -6.58 8.59 10.73
C MET A 344 -5.91 7.89 11.90
N MET A 345 -5.31 8.67 12.81
CA MET A 345 -4.56 8.17 13.97
C MET A 345 -5.47 7.93 15.16
N ARG A 346 -6.57 8.65 15.24
CA ARG A 346 -7.56 8.55 16.32
C ARG A 346 -8.94 8.90 15.79
N ASP A 347 -9.95 8.10 16.12
CA ASP A 347 -11.36 8.37 15.89
C ASP A 347 -12.13 8.19 17.21
N GLN A 348 -12.51 9.30 17.84
CA GLN A 348 -13.25 9.33 19.09
C GLN A 348 -14.38 10.36 19.02
N SER A 349 -15.43 10.20 19.82
CA SER A 349 -16.58 11.11 19.83
C SER A 349 -16.26 12.56 20.22
N LYS A 350 -15.09 12.80 20.84
CA LYS A 350 -14.64 14.16 21.22
C LYS A 350 -13.63 14.75 20.27
N ALA A 351 -12.91 13.92 19.52
CA ALA A 351 -11.89 14.37 18.59
C ALA A 351 -11.48 13.28 17.59
N VAL A 352 -11.26 13.66 16.36
CA VAL A 352 -10.57 12.89 15.34
C VAL A 352 -9.21 13.53 15.10
N MET A 353 -8.17 12.72 15.03
CA MET A 353 -6.83 13.19 14.67
C MET A 353 -6.37 12.46 13.42
N MET A 354 -5.96 13.23 12.43
CA MET A 354 -5.34 12.74 11.21
C MET A 354 -3.91 13.27 11.09
N ARG A 355 -3.03 12.50 10.47
CA ARG A 355 -1.65 12.91 10.20
C ARG A 355 -1.31 12.69 8.74
N MET A 356 -0.65 13.66 8.12
CA MET A 356 -0.06 13.56 6.80
C MET A 356 1.37 13.07 6.94
N VAL A 357 1.69 11.95 6.26
CA VAL A 357 3.01 11.32 6.29
C VAL A 357 3.48 11.07 4.88
N ASP A 358 4.72 11.44 4.61
CA ASP A 358 5.39 11.19 3.34
C ASP A 358 6.79 10.62 3.59
N ASN A 359 7.05 9.39 3.09
CA ASN A 359 8.33 8.69 3.28
C ASN A 359 8.82 8.73 4.74
N ASP A 360 7.96 8.31 5.67
CA ASP A 360 8.17 8.32 7.12
C ASP A 360 8.42 9.72 7.74
N ARG A 361 8.12 10.80 7.01
CA ARG A 361 8.19 12.16 7.54
C ARG A 361 6.79 12.67 7.87
N SER A 362 6.61 13.23 9.08
CA SER A 362 5.39 13.95 9.43
C SER A 362 5.37 15.30 8.74
N ILE A 363 4.40 15.53 7.87
CA ILE A 363 4.24 16.78 7.13
C ILE A 363 3.29 17.72 7.86
N GLY A 364 2.17 17.21 8.36
CA GLY A 364 1.18 18.00 9.08
C GLY A 364 0.21 17.11 9.85
N GLN A 365 -0.55 17.73 10.73
CA GLN A 365 -1.60 17.11 11.54
C GLN A 365 -2.91 17.86 11.33
N CYS A 366 -4.04 17.17 11.38
CA CYS A 366 -5.37 17.75 11.42
C CYS A 366 -6.13 17.21 12.62
N ASP A 367 -6.55 18.09 13.49
CA ASP A 367 -7.41 17.79 14.64
C ASP A 367 -8.82 18.31 14.32
N ILE A 368 -9.84 17.42 14.43
CA ILE A 368 -11.23 17.73 14.18
C ILE A 368 -12.02 17.51 15.45
N GLN A 369 -12.76 18.51 15.86
CA GLN A 369 -13.54 18.49 17.10
C GLN A 369 -14.96 19.04 16.88
N PRO A 370 -15.97 18.49 17.58
CA PRO A 370 -17.28 19.12 17.61
C PRO A 370 -17.18 20.47 18.36
N ILE A 371 -17.86 21.46 17.85
CA ILE A 371 -18.05 22.72 18.59
C ILE A 371 -19.33 22.61 19.40
N THR A 372 -19.25 23.02 20.65
CA THR A 372 -20.42 23.36 21.45
C THR A 372 -20.98 24.70 20.94
N GLN A 373 -22.30 24.79 20.69
CA GLN A 373 -22.94 26.01 20.24
C GLN A 373 -22.52 27.21 21.10
N LEU A 374 -22.36 28.37 20.48
CA LEU A 374 -22.19 29.63 21.21
C LEU A 374 -23.38 29.86 22.11
N VAL A 375 -23.15 30.48 23.27
CA VAL A 375 -24.15 30.71 24.33
C VAL A 375 -25.40 31.47 23.83
N ASP A 376 -25.31 32.16 22.67
CA ASP A 376 -26.36 33.02 22.13
C ASP A 376 -27.02 32.51 20.82
N ASP A 377 -26.87 31.25 20.46
CA ASP A 377 -27.44 30.67 19.21
C ASP A 377 -27.11 31.44 17.91
N GLN A 378 -26.13 32.35 17.95
CA GLN A 378 -25.74 33.09 16.76
C GLN A 378 -24.79 32.29 15.89
N PRO A 379 -24.98 32.27 14.56
CA PRO A 379 -24.05 31.64 13.65
C PRO A 379 -22.68 32.34 13.69
N TRP A 380 -21.61 31.57 13.66
CA TRP A 380 -20.27 32.11 13.55
C TRP A 380 -20.13 33.01 12.33
N SER A 381 -19.64 34.25 12.51
CA SER A 381 -19.16 35.10 11.44
C SER A 381 -17.66 34.92 11.24
N LEU A 382 -17.16 35.26 10.04
CA LEU A 382 -15.72 35.17 9.75
C LEU A 382 -14.90 36.01 10.74
N THR A 383 -15.34 37.26 11.01
CA THR A 383 -14.65 38.16 11.96
C THR A 383 -14.62 37.60 13.40
N ALA A 384 -15.72 36.99 13.85
CA ALA A 384 -15.75 36.36 15.18
C ALA A 384 -14.82 35.16 15.23
N PHE A 385 -14.74 34.39 14.15
CA PHE A 385 -13.86 33.25 14.04
C PHE A 385 -12.36 33.65 14.05
N GLU A 386 -11.98 34.69 13.29
CA GLU A 386 -10.63 35.27 13.31
C GLU A 386 -10.22 35.76 14.71
N SER A 387 -11.10 36.50 15.37
CA SER A 387 -10.85 36.99 16.73
C SER A 387 -10.67 35.84 17.73
N ASN A 388 -11.47 34.80 17.60
CA ASN A 388 -11.33 33.59 18.44
C ASN A 388 -10.01 32.87 18.23
N ILE A 389 -9.53 32.78 16.96
CA ILE A 389 -8.23 32.19 16.64
C ILE A 389 -7.10 32.97 17.31
N GLN A 390 -7.11 34.30 17.24
CA GLN A 390 -6.10 35.13 17.90
C GLN A 390 -6.06 34.89 19.42
N VAL A 391 -7.23 34.81 20.05
CA VAL A 391 -7.33 34.51 21.48
C VAL A 391 -6.83 33.08 21.80
N LEU A 392 -7.18 32.10 20.97
CA LEU A 392 -6.80 30.71 21.16
C LEU A 392 -5.27 30.50 21.04
N LEU A 393 -4.65 31.14 20.06
CA LEU A 393 -3.20 31.02 19.81
C LEU A 393 -2.39 31.89 20.79
N GLY A 394 -2.98 32.98 21.32
CA GLY A 394 -2.34 33.84 22.30
C GLY A 394 -0.93 34.30 21.88
N GLU A 395 0.07 34.04 22.72
CA GLU A 395 1.48 34.42 22.46
C GLU A 395 2.12 33.70 21.28
N GLN A 396 1.55 32.59 20.81
CA GLN A 396 2.04 31.87 19.64
C GLN A 396 1.63 32.55 18.33
N PHE A 397 0.61 33.40 18.35
CA PHE A 397 0.10 34.08 17.15
C PHE A 397 1.05 35.20 16.71
N VAL A 398 1.39 35.24 15.43
CA VAL A 398 2.18 36.31 14.81
C VAL A 398 1.32 37.13 13.85
N GLU A 399 0.65 36.48 12.90
CA GLU A 399 -0.13 37.18 11.90
C GLU A 399 -1.26 36.29 11.34
N MET A 400 -2.35 36.91 10.90
CA MET A 400 -3.36 36.32 10.05
C MET A 400 -2.93 36.49 8.59
N VAL A 401 -2.77 35.38 7.85
CA VAL A 401 -2.31 35.39 6.45
C VAL A 401 -3.43 35.61 5.48
N GLU A 402 -4.50 34.83 5.66
CA GLU A 402 -5.72 34.93 4.85
C GLU A 402 -6.92 34.37 5.61
N SER A 403 -8.11 34.81 5.21
CA SER A 403 -9.35 34.22 5.66
C SER A 403 -10.42 34.32 4.58
N ASP A 404 -11.32 33.35 4.54
CA ASP A 404 -12.40 33.31 3.59
C ASP A 404 -13.63 32.55 4.12
N GLU A 405 -14.77 32.84 3.54
CA GLU A 405 -16.03 32.14 3.76
C GLU A 405 -16.52 31.54 2.45
N ARG A 406 -16.97 30.31 2.50
CA ARG A 406 -17.50 29.60 1.33
C ARG A 406 -18.60 28.63 1.72
N VAL A 407 -19.41 28.23 0.73
CA VAL A 407 -20.39 27.16 0.84
C VAL A 407 -20.03 26.12 -0.21
N THR A 408 -19.93 24.87 0.21
CA THR A 408 -19.64 23.74 -0.71
C THR A 408 -20.87 23.38 -1.54
N ALA A 409 -20.66 22.59 -2.58
CA ALA A 409 -21.76 22.02 -3.38
C ALA A 409 -22.72 21.15 -2.55
N SER A 410 -22.27 20.61 -1.42
CA SER A 410 -23.07 19.82 -0.47
C SER A 410 -23.83 20.67 0.56
N GLY A 411 -23.74 22.02 0.49
CA GLY A 411 -24.41 22.93 1.42
C GLY A 411 -23.61 23.19 2.72
N THR A 412 -22.41 22.62 2.88
CA THR A 412 -21.58 22.87 4.07
C THR A 412 -21.00 24.28 4.01
N LYS A 413 -21.31 25.12 4.99
CA LYS A 413 -20.70 26.43 5.20
C LYS A 413 -19.34 26.25 5.86
N ILE A 414 -18.31 26.90 5.33
CA ILE A 414 -16.93 26.85 5.82
C ILE A 414 -16.43 28.28 6.03
N LEU A 415 -15.99 28.56 7.27
CA LEU A 415 -15.15 29.70 7.58
C LEU A 415 -13.72 29.16 7.69
N ARG A 416 -12.81 29.70 6.89
CA ARG A 416 -11.41 29.29 6.85
C ARG A 416 -10.51 30.45 7.20
N ALA A 417 -9.52 30.22 8.03
CA ALA A 417 -8.50 31.19 8.38
C ALA A 417 -7.11 30.53 8.46
N VAL A 418 -6.12 31.21 7.96
CA VAL A 418 -4.71 30.81 7.95
C VAL A 418 -3.93 31.77 8.82
N ALA A 419 -3.26 31.24 9.84
CA ALA A 419 -2.43 32.00 10.75
C ALA A 419 -0.98 31.47 10.73
N ASN A 420 -0.02 32.39 10.78
CA ASN A 420 1.37 32.07 11.06
C ASN A 420 1.68 32.40 12.53
N GLY A 421 2.60 31.64 13.08
CA GLY A 421 3.09 31.89 14.43
C GLY A 421 4.32 31.08 14.78
N SER A 422 4.57 30.92 16.06
CA SER A 422 5.72 30.19 16.57
C SER A 422 5.37 29.41 17.84
N ALA A 423 5.78 28.16 17.91
CA ALA A 423 5.71 27.35 19.12
C ALA A 423 7.11 26.84 19.48
N GLU A 424 7.58 27.13 20.70
CA GLU A 424 8.91 26.75 21.17
C GLU A 424 10.06 27.17 20.22
N GLY A 425 9.90 28.32 19.54
CA GLY A 425 10.87 28.85 18.57
C GLY A 425 10.81 28.21 17.18
N VAL A 426 9.89 27.27 16.93
CA VAL A 426 9.65 26.67 15.62
C VAL A 426 8.55 27.45 14.91
N PRO A 427 8.76 27.94 13.65
CA PRO A 427 7.69 28.54 12.87
C PRO A 427 6.59 27.52 12.58
N ILE A 428 5.33 27.88 12.89
CA ILE A 428 4.17 27.05 12.69
C ILE A 428 3.16 27.79 11.82
N ARG A 429 2.51 27.05 10.91
CA ARG A 429 1.31 27.50 10.22
C ARG A 429 0.11 26.69 10.70
N TRP A 430 -0.95 27.40 11.03
CA TRP A 430 -2.28 26.82 11.29
C TRP A 430 -3.24 27.20 10.17
N VAL A 431 -4.02 26.20 9.71
CA VAL A 431 -5.22 26.44 8.93
C VAL A 431 -6.39 25.95 9.75
N MET A 432 -7.25 26.86 10.16
CA MET A 432 -8.42 26.55 10.98
C MET A 432 -9.69 26.72 10.15
N MET A 433 -10.60 25.77 10.28
CA MET A 433 -11.88 25.78 9.60
C MET A 433 -13.01 25.52 10.58
N HIS A 434 -14.00 26.41 10.57
CA HIS A 434 -15.31 26.15 11.14
C HIS A 434 -16.21 25.61 10.04
N LEU A 435 -16.83 24.47 10.28
CA LEU A 435 -17.64 23.73 9.33
C LEU A 435 -19.05 23.62 9.93
N SER A 436 -20.09 23.99 9.19
CA SER A 436 -21.47 23.82 9.62
C SER A 436 -22.38 23.40 8.48
N ASP A 437 -23.40 22.62 8.77
CA ASP A 437 -24.43 22.24 7.81
C ASP A 437 -25.79 22.79 8.17
N GLU A 438 -26.77 22.58 7.31
CA GLU A 438 -28.16 23.04 7.52
C GLU A 438 -28.87 22.33 8.68
N SER A 439 -28.36 21.17 9.12
CA SER A 439 -28.89 20.42 10.27
C SER A 439 -28.44 20.99 11.62
N GLY A 440 -27.52 21.95 11.62
CA GLY A 440 -26.93 22.54 12.81
C GLY A 440 -25.71 21.80 13.35
N LYS A 441 -25.22 20.78 12.65
CA LYS A 441 -23.99 20.10 12.99
C LYS A 441 -22.79 21.01 12.75
N GLN A 442 -21.88 21.09 13.72
CA GLN A 442 -20.73 21.99 13.65
C GLN A 442 -19.45 21.28 14.08
N LEU A 443 -18.37 21.46 13.31
CA LEU A 443 -17.04 20.95 13.59
C LEU A 443 -16.01 22.06 13.42
N VAL A 444 -14.89 21.98 14.15
CA VAL A 444 -13.66 22.70 13.85
C VAL A 444 -12.61 21.72 13.41
N ALA A 445 -11.99 21.99 12.27
CA ALA A 445 -10.80 21.30 11.79
C ALA A 445 -9.60 22.24 11.89
N THR A 446 -8.54 21.82 12.58
CA THR A 446 -7.30 22.57 12.73
C THR A 446 -6.16 21.79 12.11
N PHE A 447 -5.63 22.31 11.01
CA PHE A 447 -4.39 21.79 10.41
C PHE A 447 -3.21 22.54 11.01
N THR A 448 -2.19 21.78 11.42
CA THR A 448 -0.96 22.32 12.01
C THR A 448 0.24 21.74 11.24
N MET A 449 1.16 22.60 10.83
CA MET A 449 2.39 22.19 10.15
C MET A 449 3.54 23.12 10.47
N GLU A 450 4.75 22.57 10.48
CA GLU A 450 5.96 23.39 10.57
C GLU A 450 6.16 24.21 9.28
N GLY A 451 6.77 25.40 9.39
CA GLY A 451 6.94 26.32 8.28
C GLY A 451 7.71 25.74 7.08
N ASN A 452 8.63 24.82 7.30
CA ASN A 452 9.38 24.10 6.26
C ASN A 452 8.58 23.01 5.54
N ASN A 453 7.38 22.66 6.02
CA ASN A 453 6.52 21.64 5.45
C ASN A 453 5.34 22.23 4.63
N ILE A 454 5.23 23.54 4.53
CA ILE A 454 4.12 24.21 3.84
C ILE A 454 3.99 23.75 2.38
N ASP A 455 5.11 23.68 1.66
CA ASP A 455 5.10 23.24 0.25
C ASP A 455 4.69 21.77 0.12
N ALA A 456 5.15 20.90 1.03
CA ALA A 456 4.79 19.49 1.04
C ALA A 456 3.31 19.28 1.46
N PHE A 457 2.79 20.11 2.34
CA PHE A 457 1.37 20.11 2.71
C PHE A 457 0.48 20.49 1.51
N GLY A 458 0.97 21.42 0.68
CA GLY A 458 0.30 21.88 -0.54
C GLY A 458 -1.10 22.47 -0.26
N SER A 459 -2.11 21.96 -0.98
CA SER A 459 -3.52 22.39 -0.86
C SER A 459 -4.40 21.36 -0.14
N SER A 460 -3.85 20.63 0.82
CA SER A 460 -4.59 19.57 1.53
C SER A 460 -5.80 20.08 2.29
N ASP A 461 -5.73 21.29 2.83
CA ASP A 461 -6.83 22.00 3.48
C ASP A 461 -7.98 22.32 2.51
N MET A 462 -7.65 22.75 1.30
CA MET A 462 -8.61 23.02 0.25
C MET A 462 -9.27 21.74 -0.28
N GLN A 463 -8.49 20.64 -0.36
CA GLN A 463 -8.98 19.32 -0.68
C GLN A 463 -9.99 18.85 0.37
N PHE A 464 -9.65 19.00 1.65
CA PHE A 464 -10.54 18.71 2.76
C PHE A 464 -11.84 19.50 2.66
N ALA A 465 -11.73 20.85 2.54
CA ALA A 465 -12.87 21.76 2.43
C ALA A 465 -13.78 21.41 1.24
N GLY A 466 -13.20 21.04 0.09
CA GLY A 466 -13.96 20.71 -1.11
C GLY A 466 -14.67 19.35 -1.08
N SER A 467 -14.25 18.45 -0.21
CA SER A 467 -14.72 17.05 -0.18
C SER A 467 -15.48 16.66 1.08
N ILE A 468 -15.40 17.44 2.14
CA ILE A 468 -16.07 17.08 3.41
C ILE A 468 -17.60 17.10 3.25
N ARG A 469 -18.23 16.08 3.84
CA ARG A 469 -19.69 15.96 3.92
C ARG A 469 -20.05 15.42 5.30
N PHE A 470 -21.13 15.95 5.85
CA PHE A 470 -21.74 15.43 7.05
C PHE A 470 -22.64 14.24 6.71
N GLU A 471 -22.68 13.24 7.61
CA GLU A 471 -23.53 12.04 7.55
C GLU A 471 -24.60 12.07 8.64
#